data_ffa7e790afccf6175a24a065f9f7378b
#
_entry.id   ffa7e790afccf6175a24a065f9f7378b
#
_cell.length_a   1.000
_cell.length_b   1.000
_cell.length_c   1.000
_cell.angle_alpha   90.00
_cell.angle_beta   90.00
_cell.angle_gamma   90.00
#
_symmetry.space_group_name_H-M   'P 1'
#
loop_
_entity.id
_entity.type
_entity.pdbx_description
1 polymer ?
#
loop_
_entity_poly.entity_id
_entity_poly.type
_entity_poly.pdbx_seq_one_letter_code
_entity_poly.pdbx_strand_id
1 'polypeptide(L)'
;MWEQSTLWESVKKWVTKYLKKSHSEYRELQVRAMRIVEENLALQILMTSMEGIVLTPEDHKALHKYIETKDEMTIFEYEYYYLAGQIMTFSYGRMLAQLRNEMLNEDSRASTHLIELLTSIRSDELEKQLLDESEEYQNCIKEEENSEA
;
A
#
# COMPACT_ATOMS: atom_id res chain seq x y z
N MET A 1 -16.24 8.79 -9.36
CA MET A 1 -14.86 8.83 -9.87
C MET A 1 -13.87 9.53 -8.93
N TRP A 2 -14.29 10.54 -8.18
CA TRP A 2 -13.47 11.29 -7.21
C TRP A 2 -13.12 10.48 -5.95
N GLU A 3 -14.03 9.63 -5.47
CA GLU A 3 -13.84 8.81 -4.25
C GLU A 3 -12.85 7.67 -4.45
N GLN A 4 -12.76 7.11 -5.66
CA GLN A 4 -11.80 6.04 -5.96
C GLN A 4 -10.34 6.53 -5.93
N SER A 5 -10.08 7.79 -6.27
CA SER A 5 -8.73 8.35 -6.22
C SER A 5 -8.25 8.53 -4.77
N THR A 6 -9.13 8.97 -3.87
CA THR A 6 -8.80 9.17 -2.44
C THR A 6 -8.58 7.86 -1.71
N LEU A 7 -9.37 6.82 -2.01
CA LEU A 7 -9.19 5.49 -1.43
C LEU A 7 -7.86 4.88 -1.87
N TRP A 8 -7.55 4.94 -3.16
CA TRP A 8 -6.29 4.43 -3.68
C TRP A 8 -5.07 5.14 -3.11
N GLU A 9 -5.13 6.44 -2.95
CA GLU A 9 -4.07 7.21 -2.30
C GLU A 9 -3.89 6.83 -0.82
N SER A 10 -4.99 6.53 -0.12
CA SER A 10 -4.95 6.02 1.26
C SER A 10 -4.30 4.64 1.33
N VAL A 11 -4.65 3.73 0.42
CA VAL A 11 -4.02 2.40 0.33
C VAL A 11 -2.52 2.50 0.05
N LYS A 12 -2.10 3.35 -0.89
CA LYS A 12 -0.68 3.58 -1.18
C LYS A 12 0.07 4.08 0.05
N LYS A 13 -0.46 5.08 0.75
CA LYS A 13 0.14 5.62 1.97
C LYS A 13 0.27 4.56 3.05
N TRP A 14 -0.77 3.77 3.24
CA TRP A 14 -0.76 2.68 4.21
C TRP A 14 0.29 1.64 3.86
N VAL A 15 0.31 1.11 2.64
CA VAL A 15 1.29 0.12 2.19
C VAL A 15 2.71 0.62 2.39
N THR A 16 3.02 1.84 1.95
CA THR A 16 4.35 2.43 2.10
C THR A 16 4.74 2.57 3.58
N LYS A 17 3.83 3.02 4.44
CA LYS A 17 4.05 3.16 5.88
C LYS A 17 4.27 1.80 6.55
N TYR A 18 3.46 0.80 6.18
CA TYR A 18 3.58 -0.56 6.69
C TYR A 18 4.91 -1.20 6.30
N LEU A 19 5.30 -1.16 5.02
CA LEU A 19 6.56 -1.68 4.54
C LEU A 19 7.76 -1.05 5.23
N LYS A 20 7.75 0.28 5.41
CA LYS A 20 8.79 0.99 6.17
C LYS A 20 8.90 0.53 7.61
N LYS A 21 7.78 0.18 8.25
CA LYS A 21 7.74 -0.24 9.64
C LYS A 21 8.13 -1.72 9.81
N SER A 22 7.64 -2.60 8.95
CA SER A 22 7.63 -4.04 9.18
C SER A 22 8.67 -4.79 8.36
N HIS A 23 9.11 -4.26 7.20
CA HIS A 23 10.04 -4.93 6.29
C HIS A 23 11.44 -4.34 6.35
N SER A 24 12.41 -5.10 6.87
CA SER A 24 13.82 -4.69 6.92
C SER A 24 14.43 -4.54 5.52
N GLU A 25 14.16 -5.48 4.61
CA GLU A 25 14.65 -5.42 3.22
C GLU A 25 14.15 -4.19 2.47
N TYR A 26 12.86 -3.86 2.62
CA TYR A 26 12.31 -2.65 2.01
C TYR A 26 12.98 -1.38 2.54
N ARG A 27 13.27 -1.32 3.85
CA ARG A 27 14.01 -0.19 4.44
C ARG A 27 15.44 -0.11 3.92
N GLU A 28 16.11 -1.24 3.76
CA GLU A 28 17.47 -1.29 3.20
C GLU A 28 17.51 -0.80 1.75
N LEU A 29 16.53 -1.21 0.94
CA LEU A 29 16.38 -0.72 -0.44
C LEU A 29 16.13 0.79 -0.46
N GLN A 30 15.29 1.29 0.44
CA GLN A 30 15.03 2.73 0.56
C GLN A 30 16.30 3.51 0.91
N VAL A 31 17.07 3.04 1.89
CA VAL A 31 18.34 3.65 2.29
C VAL A 31 19.34 3.59 1.14
N ARG A 32 19.41 2.45 0.42
CA ARG A 32 20.27 2.30 -0.75
C ARG A 32 19.91 3.30 -1.85
N ALA A 33 18.63 3.44 -2.18
CA ALA A 33 18.17 4.40 -3.18
C ALA A 33 18.52 5.84 -2.80
N MET A 34 18.32 6.23 -1.54
CA MET A 34 18.68 7.56 -1.03
C MET A 34 20.18 7.80 -1.12
N ARG A 35 21.00 6.84 -0.71
CA ARG A 35 22.46 6.95 -0.76
C ARG A 35 22.97 7.14 -2.20
N ILE A 36 22.43 6.39 -3.17
CA ILE A 36 22.81 6.54 -4.58
C ILE A 36 22.57 7.97 -5.06
N VAL A 37 21.47 8.59 -4.67
CA VAL A 37 21.15 9.98 -5.03
C VAL A 37 22.06 10.96 -4.28
N GLU A 38 22.28 10.75 -2.98
CA GLU A 38 23.11 11.63 -2.15
C GLU A 38 24.60 11.65 -2.58
N GLU A 39 25.12 10.51 -3.03
CA GLU A 39 26.50 10.37 -3.49
C GLU A 39 26.72 10.88 -4.93
N ASN A 40 25.64 11.18 -5.67
CA ASN A 40 25.71 11.58 -7.06
C ASN A 40 25.00 12.92 -7.33
N LEU A 41 25.81 13.98 -7.51
CA LEU A 41 25.29 15.33 -7.75
C LEU A 41 24.45 15.44 -9.02
N ALA A 42 24.81 14.72 -10.09
CA ALA A 42 24.04 14.71 -11.34
C ALA A 42 22.64 14.13 -11.13
N LEU A 43 22.50 13.07 -10.31
CA LEU A 43 21.19 12.51 -9.95
C LEU A 43 20.38 13.47 -9.07
N GLN A 44 21.01 14.18 -8.14
CA GLN A 44 20.32 15.21 -7.34
C GLN A 44 19.72 16.28 -8.25
N ILE A 45 20.50 16.79 -9.19
CA ILE A 45 20.04 17.80 -10.16
C ILE A 45 18.93 17.24 -11.03
N LEU A 46 19.09 16.03 -11.56
CA LEU A 46 18.09 15.35 -12.40
C LEU A 46 16.74 15.21 -11.68
N MET A 47 16.76 14.93 -10.38
CA MET A 47 15.55 14.72 -9.56
C MET A 47 14.89 16.02 -9.10
N THR A 48 15.62 17.11 -9.02
CA THR A 48 15.13 18.37 -8.44
C THR A 48 14.98 19.50 -9.45
N SER A 49 15.64 19.41 -10.61
CA SER A 49 15.65 20.45 -11.65
C SER A 49 14.88 19.99 -12.89
N MET A 50 14.25 20.96 -13.58
CA MET A 50 13.67 20.78 -14.90
C MET A 50 14.66 21.06 -16.03
N GLU A 51 15.89 21.42 -15.69
CA GLU A 51 16.95 21.74 -16.66
C GLU A 51 17.52 20.44 -17.25
N GLY A 52 17.89 20.52 -18.53
CA GLY A 52 18.57 19.42 -19.20
C GLY A 52 19.98 19.22 -18.63
N ILE A 53 20.34 17.99 -18.33
CA ILE A 53 21.65 17.60 -17.81
C ILE A 53 22.29 16.55 -18.72
N VAL A 54 23.60 16.65 -18.91
CA VAL A 54 24.41 15.63 -19.59
C VAL A 54 25.01 14.70 -18.53
N LEU A 55 24.67 13.41 -18.62
CA LEU A 55 25.19 12.39 -17.71
C LEU A 55 26.52 11.83 -18.22
N THR A 56 27.49 11.71 -17.34
CA THR A 56 28.71 10.93 -17.59
C THR A 56 28.39 9.43 -17.59
N PRO A 57 29.31 8.55 -18.07
CA PRO A 57 29.14 7.11 -17.96
C PRO A 57 28.92 6.62 -16.51
N GLU A 58 29.60 7.24 -15.55
CA GLU A 58 29.48 6.96 -14.12
C GLU A 58 28.11 7.38 -13.58
N ASP A 59 27.64 8.57 -13.97
CA ASP A 59 26.28 9.04 -13.60
C ASP A 59 25.19 8.13 -14.17
N HIS A 60 25.37 7.69 -15.43
CA HIS A 60 24.47 6.75 -16.08
C HIS A 60 24.41 5.41 -15.34
N LYS A 61 25.56 4.90 -14.88
CA LYS A 61 25.64 3.68 -14.07
C LYS A 61 24.95 3.84 -12.70
N ALA A 62 25.12 5.00 -12.07
CA ALA A 62 24.43 5.32 -10.82
C ALA A 62 22.92 5.41 -11.01
N LEU A 63 22.46 6.04 -12.09
CA LEU A 63 21.05 6.10 -12.46
C LEU A 63 20.46 4.69 -12.67
N HIS A 64 21.18 3.81 -13.35
CA HIS A 64 20.75 2.43 -13.56
C HIS A 64 20.55 1.69 -12.24
N LYS A 65 21.54 1.78 -11.33
CA LYS A 65 21.43 1.20 -9.98
C LYS A 65 20.26 1.77 -9.18
N TYR A 66 19.99 3.06 -9.32
CA TYR A 66 18.86 3.69 -8.67
C TYR A 66 17.54 3.12 -9.18
N ILE A 67 17.38 3.01 -10.50
CA ILE A 67 16.18 2.43 -11.15
C ILE A 67 16.00 0.99 -10.70
N GLU A 68 17.03 0.15 -10.76
CA GLU A 68 16.97 -1.24 -10.29
C GLU A 68 16.53 -1.34 -8.84
N THR A 69 17.08 -0.50 -7.96
CA THR A 69 16.69 -0.46 -6.54
C THR A 69 15.23 -0.04 -6.37
N LYS A 70 14.75 0.91 -7.18
CA LYS A 70 13.33 1.33 -7.16
C LYS A 70 12.42 0.23 -7.69
N ASP A 71 12.84 -0.52 -8.69
CA ASP A 71 12.08 -1.65 -9.23
C ASP A 71 11.97 -2.77 -8.18
N GLU A 72 13.04 -3.09 -7.46
CA GLU A 72 13.01 -4.03 -6.33
C GLU A 72 12.01 -3.57 -5.24
N MET A 73 12.02 -2.28 -4.88
CA MET A 73 11.04 -1.73 -3.93
C MET A 73 9.60 -1.87 -4.44
N THR A 74 9.40 -1.65 -5.72
CA THR A 74 8.08 -1.71 -6.38
C THR A 74 7.50 -3.13 -6.33
N ILE A 75 8.32 -4.17 -6.38
CA ILE A 75 7.87 -5.56 -6.24
C ILE A 75 7.20 -5.75 -4.86
N PHE A 76 7.85 -5.32 -3.77
CA PHE A 76 7.24 -5.35 -2.44
C PHE A 76 5.93 -4.57 -2.37
N GLU A 77 5.90 -3.38 -2.96
CA GLU A 77 4.69 -2.55 -2.98
C GLU A 77 3.54 -3.24 -3.71
N TYR A 78 3.78 -3.88 -4.84
CA TYR A 78 2.75 -4.60 -5.60
C TYR A 78 2.19 -5.81 -4.85
N GLU A 79 3.02 -6.57 -4.15
CA GLU A 79 2.55 -7.67 -3.31
C GLU A 79 1.57 -7.18 -2.25
N TYR A 80 1.90 -6.09 -1.57
CA TYR A 80 1.04 -5.51 -0.54
C TYR A 80 -0.18 -4.78 -1.10
N TYR A 81 -0.11 -4.19 -2.29
CA TYR A 81 -1.29 -3.67 -2.97
C TYR A 81 -2.27 -4.78 -3.33
N TYR A 82 -1.76 -5.92 -3.77
CA TYR A 82 -2.58 -7.08 -4.05
C TYR A 82 -3.27 -7.60 -2.79
N LEU A 83 -2.54 -7.75 -1.69
CA LEU A 83 -3.11 -8.17 -0.39
C LEU A 83 -4.15 -7.17 0.11
N ALA A 84 -3.86 -5.88 0.07
CA ALA A 84 -4.80 -4.83 0.45
C ALA A 84 -6.08 -4.89 -0.39
N GLY A 85 -5.96 -5.12 -1.70
CA GLY A 85 -7.11 -5.31 -2.58
C GLY A 85 -7.96 -6.52 -2.21
N GLN A 86 -7.34 -7.62 -1.82
CA GLN A 86 -8.05 -8.82 -1.36
C GLN A 86 -8.79 -8.56 -0.05
N ILE A 87 -8.12 -7.96 0.95
CA ILE A 87 -8.73 -7.59 2.24
C ILE A 87 -9.95 -6.68 2.02
N MET A 88 -9.82 -5.66 1.17
CA MET A 88 -10.92 -4.76 0.83
C MET A 88 -12.09 -5.53 0.19
N THR A 89 -11.82 -6.47 -0.71
CA THR A 89 -12.85 -7.29 -1.35
C THR A 89 -13.61 -8.14 -0.33
N PHE A 90 -12.91 -8.74 0.64
CA PHE A 90 -13.53 -9.51 1.73
C PHE A 90 -14.36 -8.63 2.65
N SER A 91 -13.86 -7.48 3.05
CA SER A 91 -14.58 -6.52 3.89
C SER A 91 -15.84 -6.01 3.19
N TYR A 92 -15.74 -5.70 1.89
CA TYR A 92 -16.87 -5.30 1.07
C TYR A 92 -17.90 -6.42 0.92
N GLY A 93 -17.48 -7.67 0.73
CA GLY A 93 -18.32 -8.84 0.65
C GLY A 93 -19.09 -9.08 1.97
N ARG A 94 -18.44 -8.93 3.12
CA ARG A 94 -19.09 -9.01 4.44
C ARG A 94 -20.14 -7.92 4.62
N MET A 95 -19.80 -6.69 4.25
CA MET A 95 -20.71 -5.56 4.30
C MET A 95 -21.96 -5.82 3.43
N LEU A 96 -21.77 -6.28 2.19
CA LEU A 96 -22.89 -6.62 1.29
C LEU A 96 -23.77 -7.75 1.85
N ALA A 97 -23.16 -8.76 2.50
CA ALA A 97 -23.90 -9.84 3.12
C ALA A 97 -24.75 -9.35 4.30
N GLN A 98 -24.23 -8.46 5.14
CA GLN A 98 -24.98 -7.81 6.22
C GLN A 98 -26.15 -7.00 5.68
N LEU A 99 -25.91 -6.16 4.67
CA LEU A 99 -26.93 -5.35 4.03
C LEU A 99 -28.05 -6.20 3.41
N ARG A 100 -27.67 -7.30 2.74
CA ARG A 100 -28.65 -8.26 2.21
C ARG A 100 -29.53 -8.84 3.32
N ASN A 101 -28.95 -9.21 4.47
CA ASN A 101 -29.69 -9.75 5.60
C ASN A 101 -30.62 -8.70 6.22
N GLU A 102 -30.19 -7.44 6.30
CA GLU A 102 -31.01 -6.33 6.79
C GLU A 102 -32.16 -6.01 5.84
N MET A 103 -31.93 -6.02 4.53
CA MET A 103 -32.97 -5.81 3.50
C MET A 103 -34.03 -6.93 3.50
N LEU A 104 -33.64 -8.17 3.79
CA LEU A 104 -34.57 -9.30 3.88
C LEU A 104 -35.46 -9.25 5.13
N ASN A 105 -35.08 -8.47 6.15
CA ASN A 105 -35.84 -8.30 7.39
C ASN A 105 -36.88 -7.16 7.35
N GLU A 106 -37.25 -6.66 6.17
CA GLU A 106 -38.38 -5.73 5.89
C GLU A 106 -38.36 -4.39 6.66
N ASP A 107 -37.23 -3.93 7.20
CA ASP A 107 -37.22 -2.64 7.89
C ASP A 107 -36.77 -1.52 6.93
N SER A 108 -37.67 -0.56 6.69
CA SER A 108 -37.42 0.61 5.82
C SER A 108 -36.26 1.53 6.26
N ARG A 109 -35.61 1.18 7.36
CA ARG A 109 -34.38 1.81 7.83
C ARG A 109 -33.12 1.32 7.10
N ALA A 110 -33.19 0.21 6.35
CA ALA A 110 -32.06 -0.40 5.69
C ALA A 110 -31.38 0.54 4.68
N SER A 111 -32.15 1.34 3.94
CA SER A 111 -31.56 2.28 2.96
C SER A 111 -30.89 3.47 3.61
N THR A 112 -31.39 3.96 4.74
CA THR A 112 -30.77 5.05 5.52
C THR A 112 -29.50 4.56 6.19
N HIS A 113 -29.53 3.35 6.74
CA HIS A 113 -28.38 2.70 7.38
C HIS A 113 -27.28 2.36 6.35
N LEU A 114 -27.65 2.00 5.11
CA LEU A 114 -26.73 1.82 4.00
C LEU A 114 -25.94 3.10 3.70
N ILE A 115 -26.63 4.22 3.60
CA ILE A 115 -26.01 5.53 3.33
C ILE A 115 -25.12 5.94 4.50
N GLU A 116 -25.53 5.70 5.73
CA GLU A 116 -24.74 5.96 6.93
C GLU A 116 -23.49 5.06 6.99
N LEU A 117 -23.59 3.76 6.68
CA LEU A 117 -22.47 2.84 6.58
C LEU A 117 -21.48 3.24 5.48
N LEU A 118 -21.97 3.58 4.29
CA LEU A 118 -21.11 4.02 3.18
C LEU A 118 -20.45 5.38 3.45
N THR A 119 -21.09 6.26 4.23
CA THR A 119 -20.52 7.55 4.64
C THR A 119 -19.67 7.46 5.90
N SER A 120 -19.86 6.45 6.77
CA SER A 120 -19.07 6.23 7.98
C SER A 120 -17.78 5.46 7.73
N ILE A 121 -17.57 4.88 6.54
CA ILE A 121 -16.27 4.35 6.12
C ILE A 121 -15.33 5.56 5.92
N ARG A 122 -14.91 6.14 7.03
CA ARG A 122 -13.81 7.10 7.04
C ARG A 122 -12.54 6.34 6.68
N SER A 123 -11.65 7.00 5.97
CA SER A 123 -10.33 6.46 5.63
C SER A 123 -9.57 5.90 6.85
N ASP A 124 -9.81 6.45 8.04
CA ASP A 124 -9.19 6.07 9.30
C ASP A 124 -9.69 4.72 9.84
N GLU A 125 -10.98 4.39 9.67
CA GLU A 125 -11.55 3.09 10.07
C GLU A 125 -11.11 1.98 9.11
N LEU A 126 -11.06 2.29 7.82
CA LEU A 126 -10.53 1.38 6.81
C LEU A 126 -9.04 1.10 7.06
N GLU A 127 -8.25 2.13 7.38
CA GLU A 127 -6.83 1.98 7.72
C GLU A 127 -6.63 1.07 8.94
N LYS A 128 -7.49 1.21 9.96
CA LYS A 128 -7.43 0.36 11.16
C LYS A 128 -7.82 -1.08 10.87
N GLN A 129 -8.91 -1.31 10.12
CA GLN A 129 -9.33 -2.66 9.74
C GLN A 129 -8.27 -3.37 8.88
N LEU A 130 -7.68 -2.68 7.92
CA LEU A 130 -6.60 -3.21 7.10
C LEU A 130 -5.35 -3.57 7.92
N LEU A 131 -5.06 -2.82 8.99
CA LEU A 131 -3.97 -3.11 9.91
C LEU A 131 -4.25 -4.37 10.73
N ASP A 132 -5.42 -4.46 11.34
CA ASP A 132 -5.82 -5.58 12.19
C ASP A 132 -5.88 -6.90 11.39
N GLU A 133 -6.49 -6.90 10.20
CA GLU A 133 -6.58 -8.08 9.34
C GLU A 133 -5.22 -8.49 8.74
N SER A 134 -4.33 -7.54 8.48
CA SER A 134 -2.96 -7.81 8.03
C SER A 134 -2.11 -8.47 9.15
N GLU A 135 -2.29 -8.08 10.40
CA GLU A 135 -1.60 -8.69 11.54
C GLU A 135 -2.08 -10.13 11.78
N GLU A 136 -3.39 -10.38 11.67
CA GLU A 136 -3.97 -11.74 11.74
C GLU A 136 -3.43 -12.65 10.64
N TYR A 137 -3.37 -12.16 9.40
CA TYR A 137 -2.84 -12.92 8.26
C TYR A 137 -1.37 -13.28 8.44
N GLN A 138 -0.55 -12.33 8.92
CA GLN A 138 0.87 -12.59 9.20
C GLN A 138 1.09 -13.57 10.35
N ASN A 139 0.22 -13.58 11.33
CA ASN A 139 0.29 -14.55 12.42
C ASN A 139 -0.08 -15.96 11.94
N CYS A 140 -1.08 -16.09 11.06
CA CYS A 140 -1.43 -17.37 10.44
C CYS A 140 -0.27 -17.97 9.63
N ILE A 141 0.43 -17.16 8.81
CA ILE A 141 1.60 -17.63 8.04
C ILE A 141 2.71 -18.11 8.96
N LYS A 142 3.01 -17.38 10.04
CA LYS A 142 4.05 -17.79 11.00
C LYS A 142 3.70 -19.07 11.76
N GLU A 143 2.43 -19.31 12.03
CA GLU A 143 1.96 -20.54 12.65
C GLU A 143 2.09 -21.74 11.71
N GLU A 144 1.80 -21.56 10.41
CA GLU A 144 2.02 -22.60 9.39
C GLU A 144 3.50 -22.92 9.20
N GLU A 145 4.38 -21.94 9.08
CA GLU A 145 5.83 -22.14 8.98
C GLU A 145 6.41 -22.86 10.21
N ASN A 146 5.92 -22.57 11.41
CA ASN A 146 6.36 -23.25 12.64
C ASN A 146 5.78 -24.65 12.79
N SER A 147 4.69 -24.99 12.11
CA SER A 147 4.09 -26.33 12.16
C SER A 147 4.73 -27.31 11.18
N GLU A 148 5.42 -26.82 10.15
CA GLU A 148 6.15 -27.65 9.16
C GLU A 148 7.64 -27.87 9.54
N ALA A 149 8.12 -27.21 10.57
CA ALA A 149 9.48 -27.37 11.10
C ALA A 149 9.51 -28.38 12.26
#